data_c0044c50783c8d22cc4d9fdc7aa9b4d5
#
_entry.id   c0044c50783c8d22cc4d9fdc7aa9b4d5
#
_cell.length_a   1.000
_cell.length_b   1.000
_cell.length_c   1.000
_cell.angle_alpha   90.00
_cell.angle_beta   90.00
_cell.angle_gamma   90.00
#
_symmetry.space_group_name_H-M   'P 1'
#
loop_
_entity.id
_entity.type
_entity.pdbx_description
1 polymer ?
#
loop_
_entity_poly.entity_id
_entity_poly.type
_entity_poly.pdbx_seq_one_letter_code
_entity_poly.pdbx_strand_id
1 'polypeptide(L)'
;DIPLYVVSGGIDFFVYPILEGLNEKERIFCNGSDFSNETIQIVWPYSCDEHCQNGCGCCKPSLLRKHSKPDGFHIVIGDSITDLAVAKLADHVIARDFLLKKCKKLGISHSPFNTFFDVVEVLEKLEVGA
;
A
#
# COMPACT_ATOMS: atom_id res chain seq x y z
N ASP A 1 13.07 -13.97 -1.36
CA ASP A 1 13.19 -12.52 -1.55
C ASP A 1 11.84 -11.94 -1.98
N ILE A 2 11.22 -11.14 -1.10
CA ILE A 2 9.88 -10.60 -1.31
C ILE A 2 9.98 -9.15 -1.79
N PRO A 3 9.49 -8.81 -3.00
CA PRO A 3 9.48 -7.42 -3.44
C PRO A 3 8.53 -6.58 -2.56
N LEU A 4 9.00 -5.42 -2.11
CA LEU A 4 8.22 -4.49 -1.30
C LEU A 4 7.88 -3.25 -2.11
N TYR A 5 6.60 -2.92 -2.17
CA TYR A 5 6.10 -1.69 -2.79
C TYR A 5 5.48 -0.81 -1.71
N VAL A 6 5.89 0.46 -1.67
CA VAL A 6 5.31 1.44 -0.75
C VAL A 6 4.33 2.31 -1.53
N VAL A 7 3.09 2.37 -1.07
CA VAL A 7 2.04 3.17 -1.71
C VAL A 7 1.45 4.11 -0.66
N SER A 8 1.63 5.40 -0.85
CA SER A 8 1.26 6.42 0.12
C SER A 8 0.42 7.53 -0.50
N GLY A 9 -0.58 8.00 0.24
CA GLY A 9 -1.31 9.22 -0.10
C GLY A 9 -0.54 10.50 0.21
N GLY A 10 0.68 10.40 0.74
CA GLY A 10 1.54 11.55 1.01
C GLY A 10 2.13 12.17 -0.26
N ILE A 11 2.89 13.23 -0.05
CA ILE A 11 3.50 14.02 -1.14
C ILE A 11 4.99 13.68 -1.21
N ASP A 12 5.54 13.65 -2.41
CA ASP A 12 6.91 13.20 -2.70
C ASP A 12 7.99 13.81 -1.79
N PHE A 13 7.95 15.11 -1.54
CA PHE A 13 8.97 15.76 -0.73
C PHE A 13 8.87 15.44 0.77
N PHE A 14 7.79 14.80 1.22
CA PHE A 14 7.69 14.22 2.57
C PHE A 14 8.02 12.73 2.56
N VAL A 15 7.60 12.02 1.52
CA VAL A 15 7.71 10.54 1.45
C VAL A 15 9.14 10.10 1.13
N TYR A 16 9.75 10.66 0.09
CA TYR A 16 11.07 10.22 -0.35
C TYR A 16 12.18 10.41 0.71
N PRO A 17 12.27 11.55 1.42
CA PRO A 17 13.31 11.70 2.44
C PRO A 17 13.20 10.68 3.57
N ILE A 18 11.98 10.31 3.97
CA ILE A 18 11.76 9.33 5.04
C ILE A 18 12.21 7.93 4.60
N LEU A 19 12.00 7.59 3.32
CA LEU A 19 12.25 6.26 2.78
C LEU A 19 13.62 6.13 2.09
N GLU A 20 14.39 7.20 2.04
CA GLU A 20 15.71 7.19 1.40
C GLU A 20 16.59 6.11 1.99
N GLY A 21 17.17 5.27 1.13
CA GLY A 21 18.00 4.17 1.56
C GLY A 21 17.25 2.92 2.05
N LEU A 22 15.92 3.03 2.23
CA LEU A 22 15.11 1.90 2.69
C LEU A 22 14.45 1.12 1.56
N ASN A 23 14.17 1.80 0.45
CA ASN A 23 13.58 1.16 -0.72
C ASN A 23 13.95 1.94 -1.98
N GLU A 24 13.89 1.29 -3.13
CA GLU A 24 14.15 1.92 -4.43
C GLU A 24 12.99 2.84 -4.81
N LYS A 25 13.29 3.98 -5.45
CA LYS A 25 12.27 4.95 -5.88
C LYS A 25 11.24 4.33 -6.82
N GLU A 26 11.65 3.36 -7.65
CA GLU A 26 10.80 2.66 -8.59
C GLU A 26 9.72 1.81 -7.90
N ARG A 27 9.87 1.56 -6.61
CA ARG A 27 8.92 0.80 -5.79
C ARG A 27 8.22 1.67 -4.75
N ILE A 28 8.34 2.99 -4.86
CA ILE A 28 7.65 3.96 -4.00
C ILE A 28 6.69 4.76 -4.85
N PHE A 29 5.40 4.68 -4.52
CA PHE A 29 4.33 5.38 -5.24
C PHE A 29 3.63 6.33 -4.28
N CYS A 30 3.66 7.61 -4.60
CA CYS A 30 3.03 8.67 -3.81
C CYS A 30 2.61 9.80 -4.73
N ASN A 31 1.93 10.79 -4.19
CA ASN A 31 1.54 11.96 -4.95
C ASN A 31 2.76 12.84 -5.20
N GLY A 32 2.73 13.57 -6.32
CA GLY A 32 3.81 14.45 -6.70
C GLY A 32 3.54 15.90 -6.35
N SER A 33 4.51 16.75 -6.64
CA SER A 33 4.41 18.20 -6.41
C SER A 33 5.02 18.98 -7.56
N ASP A 34 4.44 20.16 -7.82
CA ASP A 34 4.90 21.07 -8.85
C ASP A 34 5.20 22.43 -8.21
N PHE A 35 6.45 22.84 -8.29
CA PHE A 35 6.96 24.11 -7.73
C PHE A 35 7.12 25.20 -8.80
N SER A 36 6.65 24.99 -10.02
CA SER A 36 6.86 25.93 -11.13
C SER A 36 6.10 27.25 -10.99
N ASN A 37 5.08 27.31 -10.14
CA ASN A 37 4.28 28.51 -9.87
C ASN A 37 4.57 29.06 -8.46
N GLU A 38 3.90 30.17 -8.09
CA GLU A 38 4.07 30.79 -6.76
C GLU A 38 3.59 29.88 -5.62
N THR A 39 2.66 28.99 -5.89
CA THR A 39 2.15 28.02 -4.91
C THR A 39 2.54 26.61 -5.31
N ILE A 40 2.71 25.74 -4.31
CA ILE A 40 2.96 24.32 -4.54
C ILE A 40 1.66 23.67 -4.99
N GLN A 41 1.68 23.01 -6.13
CA GLN A 41 0.53 22.27 -6.63
C GLN A 41 0.77 20.77 -6.47
N ILE A 42 -0.26 20.04 -6.03
CA ILE A 42 -0.21 18.59 -5.91
C ILE A 42 -0.47 17.96 -7.27
N VAL A 43 0.36 17.03 -7.65
CA VAL A 43 0.23 16.25 -8.89
C VAL A 43 -0.20 14.83 -8.53
N TRP A 44 -1.09 14.25 -9.31
CA TRP A 44 -1.71 12.94 -9.04
C TRP A 44 -1.31 11.93 -10.12
N PRO A 45 -0.05 11.40 -10.13
CA PRO A 45 0.41 10.51 -11.21
C PRO A 45 -0.19 9.12 -11.14
N TYR A 46 -0.74 8.71 -10.00
CA TYR A 46 -1.26 7.36 -9.77
C TYR A 46 -2.74 7.37 -9.43
N SER A 47 -3.54 8.05 -10.25
CA SER A 47 -4.97 8.10 -10.09
C SER A 47 -5.64 6.77 -10.44
N CYS A 48 -6.95 6.68 -10.20
CA CYS A 48 -7.72 5.45 -10.42
C CYS A 48 -7.67 4.98 -11.87
N ASP A 49 -7.58 3.65 -12.06
CA ASP A 49 -7.80 3.03 -13.36
C ASP A 49 -9.32 2.84 -13.60
N GLU A 50 -9.67 2.17 -14.70
CA GLU A 50 -11.07 1.92 -15.11
C GLU A 50 -11.85 1.05 -14.12
N HIS A 51 -11.16 0.33 -13.23
CA HIS A 51 -11.78 -0.59 -12.27
C HIS A 51 -11.99 0.04 -10.88
N CYS A 52 -11.61 1.29 -10.68
CA CYS A 52 -11.77 1.97 -9.41
C CYS A 52 -12.45 3.33 -9.62
N GLN A 53 -13.56 3.57 -8.92
CA GLN A 53 -14.33 4.80 -9.03
C GLN A 53 -14.37 5.61 -7.72
N ASN A 54 -13.41 5.33 -6.81
CA ASN A 54 -13.41 5.96 -5.49
C ASN A 54 -12.78 7.36 -5.46
N GLY A 55 -12.25 7.85 -6.60
CA GLY A 55 -11.62 9.15 -6.64
C GLY A 55 -10.32 9.24 -5.85
N CYS A 56 -9.55 8.16 -5.82
CA CYS A 56 -8.30 8.08 -5.06
C CYS A 56 -7.24 9.03 -5.61
N GLY A 57 -6.50 9.70 -4.73
CA GLY A 57 -5.34 10.48 -5.15
C GLY A 57 -4.20 9.58 -5.62
N CYS A 58 -3.77 8.66 -4.75
CA CYS A 58 -2.84 7.59 -5.08
C CYS A 58 -3.60 6.27 -4.94
N CYS A 59 -3.98 5.68 -6.06
CA CYS A 59 -4.91 4.55 -6.06
C CYS A 59 -4.19 3.22 -5.80
N LYS A 60 -4.32 2.70 -4.59
CA LYS A 60 -3.70 1.45 -4.16
C LYS A 60 -4.19 0.23 -4.94
N PRO A 61 -5.51 0.05 -5.16
CA PRO A 61 -5.97 -1.07 -5.98
C PRO A 61 -5.43 -1.06 -7.42
N SER A 62 -5.38 0.11 -8.05
CA SER A 62 -4.87 0.23 -9.41
C SER A 62 -3.39 -0.13 -9.49
N LEU A 63 -2.60 0.31 -8.50
CA LEU A 63 -1.18 -0.01 -8.43
C LEU A 63 -0.95 -1.49 -8.18
N LEU A 64 -1.75 -2.11 -7.31
CA LEU A 64 -1.67 -3.55 -7.09
C LEU A 64 -1.92 -4.31 -8.39
N ARG A 65 -2.99 -3.97 -9.12
CA ARG A 65 -3.31 -4.61 -10.40
C ARG A 65 -2.20 -4.46 -11.43
N LYS A 66 -1.61 -3.25 -11.51
CA LYS A 66 -0.56 -2.94 -12.49
C LYS A 66 0.74 -3.68 -12.22
N HIS A 67 1.14 -3.78 -10.95
CA HIS A 67 2.45 -4.28 -10.56
C HIS A 67 2.46 -5.71 -10.06
N SER A 68 1.30 -6.31 -9.84
CA SER A 68 1.22 -7.70 -9.38
C SER A 68 1.34 -8.68 -10.54
N LYS A 69 1.88 -9.86 -10.23
CA LYS A 69 1.89 -11.00 -11.15
C LYS A 69 0.57 -11.74 -10.99
N PRO A 70 -0.06 -12.20 -12.12
CA PRO A 70 -1.36 -12.90 -12.04
C PRO A 70 -1.35 -14.12 -11.11
N ASP A 71 -0.24 -14.84 -11.04
CA ASP A 71 -0.10 -16.05 -10.23
C ASP A 71 0.58 -15.78 -8.88
N GLY A 72 0.84 -14.51 -8.56
CA GLY A 72 1.55 -14.14 -7.35
C GLY A 72 0.66 -14.18 -6.11
N PHE A 73 1.28 -14.36 -4.95
CA PHE A 73 0.62 -14.22 -3.66
C PHE A 73 0.83 -12.78 -3.17
N HIS A 74 -0.27 -12.05 -2.99
CA HIS A 74 -0.23 -10.63 -2.69
C HIS A 74 -0.55 -10.37 -1.24
N ILE A 75 0.33 -9.64 -0.56
CA ILE A 75 0.17 -9.25 0.85
C ILE A 75 0.03 -7.74 0.90
N VAL A 76 -0.99 -7.27 1.60
CA VAL A 76 -1.21 -5.84 1.86
C VAL A 76 -0.97 -5.57 3.34
N ILE A 77 -0.20 -4.53 3.63
CA ILE A 77 0.07 -4.07 4.99
C ILE A 77 -0.55 -2.68 5.12
N GLY A 78 -1.42 -2.48 6.09
CA GLY A 78 -2.08 -1.19 6.26
C GLY A 78 -2.84 -1.04 7.56
N ASP A 79 -3.43 0.15 7.75
CA ASP A 79 -4.11 0.48 9.00
C ASP A 79 -5.40 1.30 8.84
N SER A 80 -5.63 1.88 7.67
CA SER A 80 -6.68 2.89 7.53
C SER A 80 -7.74 2.53 6.48
N ILE A 81 -8.74 3.39 6.37
CA ILE A 81 -9.83 3.24 5.41
C ILE A 81 -9.32 3.27 3.96
N THR A 82 -8.24 4.00 3.69
CA THR A 82 -7.65 4.09 2.35
C THR A 82 -7.03 2.76 1.90
N ASP A 83 -6.78 1.85 2.83
CA ASP A 83 -6.21 0.54 2.53
C ASP A 83 -7.28 -0.54 2.31
N LEU A 84 -8.54 -0.24 2.61
CA LEU A 84 -9.60 -1.26 2.57
C LEU A 84 -9.84 -1.80 1.16
N ALA A 85 -9.88 -0.94 0.16
CA ALA A 85 -10.16 -1.38 -1.22
C ALA A 85 -9.07 -2.32 -1.74
N VAL A 86 -7.80 -2.01 -1.49
CA VAL A 86 -6.69 -2.87 -1.91
C VAL A 86 -6.62 -4.14 -1.06
N ALA A 87 -7.00 -4.06 0.22
CA ALA A 87 -7.06 -5.23 1.10
C ALA A 87 -8.01 -6.30 0.57
N LYS A 88 -9.11 -5.91 -0.03
CA LYS A 88 -10.08 -6.83 -0.62
C LYS A 88 -9.51 -7.61 -1.82
N LEU A 89 -8.45 -7.11 -2.43
CA LEU A 89 -7.77 -7.75 -3.56
C LEU A 89 -6.58 -8.60 -3.14
N ALA A 90 -6.15 -8.51 -1.89
CA ALA A 90 -4.99 -9.23 -1.40
C ALA A 90 -5.32 -10.69 -1.06
N ASP A 91 -4.31 -11.53 -1.10
CA ASP A 91 -4.41 -12.90 -0.61
C ASP A 91 -4.33 -12.97 0.91
N HIS A 92 -3.58 -12.05 1.51
CA HIS A 92 -3.49 -11.92 2.96
C HIS A 92 -3.24 -10.46 3.33
N VAL A 93 -3.80 -10.03 4.46
CA VAL A 93 -3.68 -8.65 4.94
C VAL A 93 -3.02 -8.65 6.31
N ILE A 94 -1.99 -7.83 6.47
CA ILE A 94 -1.39 -7.58 7.78
C ILE A 94 -1.89 -6.22 8.22
N ALA A 95 -2.74 -6.19 9.25
CA ALA A 95 -3.57 -5.03 9.55
C ALA A 95 -3.50 -4.60 11.00
N ARG A 96 -3.74 -3.31 11.21
CA ARG A 96 -3.96 -2.74 12.53
C ARG A 96 -5.09 -1.71 12.47
N ASP A 97 -5.54 -1.26 13.63
CA ASP A 97 -6.52 -0.18 13.80
C ASP A 97 -7.80 -0.40 12.96
N PHE A 98 -8.23 0.58 12.19
CA PHE A 98 -9.45 0.54 11.39
C PHE A 98 -9.45 -0.66 10.43
N LEU A 99 -8.35 -0.88 9.72
CA LEU A 99 -8.28 -1.96 8.74
C LEU A 99 -8.42 -3.34 9.41
N LEU A 100 -7.82 -3.52 10.59
CA LEU A 100 -7.95 -4.76 11.36
C LEU A 100 -9.41 -5.04 11.71
N LYS A 101 -10.14 -4.04 12.19
CA LYS A 101 -11.57 -4.18 12.52
C LYS A 101 -12.39 -4.57 11.27
N LYS A 102 -12.10 -3.97 10.14
CA LYS A 102 -12.80 -4.27 8.89
C LYS A 102 -12.48 -5.66 8.36
N CYS A 103 -11.24 -6.11 8.47
CA CYS A 103 -10.87 -7.47 8.07
C CYS A 103 -11.62 -8.51 8.89
N LYS A 104 -11.75 -8.30 10.21
CA LYS A 104 -12.53 -9.18 11.09
C LYS A 104 -14.00 -9.20 10.68
N LYS A 105 -14.59 -8.03 10.46
CA LYS A 105 -16.00 -7.90 10.11
C LYS A 105 -16.33 -8.54 8.76
N LEU A 106 -15.46 -8.40 7.77
CA LEU A 106 -15.70 -8.87 6.41
C LEU A 106 -15.15 -10.28 6.13
N GLY A 107 -14.51 -10.91 7.11
CA GLY A 107 -13.95 -12.24 6.94
C GLY A 107 -12.76 -12.31 6.00
N ILE A 108 -12.00 -11.24 5.89
CA ILE A 108 -10.79 -11.19 5.04
C ILE A 108 -9.65 -11.91 5.76
N SER A 109 -8.90 -12.74 5.04
CA SER A 109 -7.71 -13.40 5.57
C SER A 109 -6.70 -12.37 6.05
N HIS A 110 -6.37 -12.37 7.34
CA HIS A 110 -5.55 -11.33 7.93
C HIS A 110 -4.75 -11.79 9.15
N SER A 111 -3.73 -11.00 9.48
CA SER A 111 -2.97 -11.10 10.73
C SER A 111 -2.86 -9.71 11.34
N PRO A 112 -2.96 -9.56 12.68
CA PRO A 112 -2.78 -8.25 13.30
C PRO A 112 -1.30 -7.89 13.43
N PHE A 113 -1.00 -6.59 13.52
CA PHE A 113 0.34 -6.12 13.88
C PHE A 113 0.24 -4.85 14.72
N ASN A 114 1.23 -4.63 15.58
CA ASN A 114 1.41 -3.40 16.34
C ASN A 114 2.67 -2.66 15.89
N THR A 115 3.71 -3.41 15.56
CA THR A 115 4.98 -2.86 15.07
C THR A 115 5.40 -3.58 13.80
N PHE A 116 6.38 -3.04 13.10
CA PHE A 116 6.93 -3.70 11.92
C PHE A 116 7.69 -4.99 12.25
N PHE A 117 8.12 -5.18 13.49
CA PHE A 117 8.67 -6.47 13.93
C PHE A 117 7.60 -7.57 13.86
N ASP A 118 6.36 -7.24 14.21
CA ASP A 118 5.23 -8.17 14.04
C ASP A 118 5.00 -8.52 12.58
N VAL A 119 5.13 -7.53 11.69
CA VAL A 119 5.01 -7.74 10.24
C VAL A 119 6.05 -8.74 9.75
N VAL A 120 7.30 -8.60 10.18
CA VAL A 120 8.37 -9.52 9.80
C VAL A 120 8.05 -10.95 10.26
N GLU A 121 7.56 -11.12 11.50
CA GLU A 121 7.17 -12.43 12.01
C GLU A 121 6.07 -13.09 11.17
N VAL A 122 5.06 -12.31 10.78
CA VAL A 122 3.97 -12.81 9.92
C VAL A 122 4.51 -13.23 8.56
N LEU A 123 5.36 -12.41 7.95
CA LEU A 123 5.96 -12.72 6.65
C LEU A 123 6.81 -13.99 6.69
N GLU A 124 7.57 -14.19 7.76
CA GLU A 124 8.36 -15.41 7.95
C GLU A 124 7.48 -16.64 8.04
N LYS A 125 6.38 -16.58 8.78
CA LYS A 125 5.43 -17.68 8.90
C LYS A 125 4.75 -18.00 7.57
N LEU A 126 4.37 -16.99 6.79
CA LEU A 126 3.75 -17.17 5.48
C LEU A 126 4.74 -17.79 4.49
N GLU A 127 6.00 -17.39 4.53
CA GLU A 127 7.06 -17.93 3.66
C GLU A 127 7.32 -19.39 3.97
N VAL A 128 7.40 -19.75 5.26
CA VAL A 128 7.61 -21.14 5.69
C VAL A 128 6.39 -22.01 5.38
N GLY A 129 5.18 -21.44 5.43
CA GLY A 129 3.93 -22.14 5.12
C GLY A 129 3.65 -22.32 3.65
N ALA A 130 4.42 -21.68 2.80
CA ALA A 130 4.30 -21.82 1.34
C ALA A 130 5.15 -23.00 0.83
#